data_f378fb117564aa93e1d8ad0f863636a7
#
_entry.id   f378fb117564aa93e1d8ad0f863636a7
#
_cell.length_a   1.000
_cell.length_b   1.000
_cell.length_c   1.000
_cell.angle_alpha   90.00
_cell.angle_beta   90.00
_cell.angle_gamma   90.00
#
_symmetry.space_group_name_H-M   'P 1'
#
loop_
_entity.id
_entity.type
_entity.pdbx_description
1 polymer ?
#
loop_
_entity_poly.entity_id
_entity_poly.type
_entity_poly.pdbx_seq_one_letter_code
_entity_poly.pdbx_strand_id
1 'polypeptide(L)'
;SSDLVYVFSYTITVTNTGEVPAQLIARHWIITNELGHVEEVKGLGVVGRQPLLQPGESFEYSSGCQLRTPTGTMRGSYLCVNHEGETFECEIPLFVLQMNESGDPMPMPEKRVLH
;
A
#
# COMPACT_ATOMS: atom_id res chain seq x y z
N SER A 1 -25.17 1.15 18.93
CA SER A 1 -24.38 0.06 18.45
C SER A 1 -23.24 0.51 17.54
N SER A 2 -22.10 -0.01 17.75
CA SER A 2 -20.92 0.45 17.07
C SER A 2 -20.44 -0.51 15.97
N ASP A 3 -21.38 -1.12 15.27
CA ASP A 3 -21.02 -2.09 14.23
C ASP A 3 -20.78 -1.44 12.87
N LEU A 4 -20.67 -0.11 12.84
CA LEU A 4 -20.36 0.59 11.61
C LEU A 4 -18.93 0.30 11.18
N VAL A 5 -18.80 -0.02 9.91
CA VAL A 5 -17.52 -0.27 9.27
C VAL A 5 -17.45 0.63 8.05
N TYR A 6 -16.32 1.30 7.92
CA TYR A 6 -16.05 2.18 6.78
C TYR A 6 -15.09 1.47 5.85
N VAL A 7 -15.50 1.27 4.61
CA VAL A 7 -14.71 0.55 3.62
C VAL A 7 -14.02 1.55 2.71
N PHE A 8 -12.72 1.40 2.56
CA PHE A 8 -11.92 2.27 1.70
C PHE A 8 -11.29 1.45 0.60
N SER A 9 -11.23 2.01 -0.59
CA SER A 9 -10.42 1.45 -1.66
C SER A 9 -9.29 2.41 -1.97
N TYR A 10 -8.17 1.86 -2.43
CA TYR A 10 -7.03 2.66 -2.82
C TYR A 10 -6.33 2.02 -4.00
N THR A 11 -5.67 2.85 -4.78
CA THR A 11 -4.92 2.40 -5.95
C THR A 11 -3.49 2.88 -5.80
N ILE A 12 -2.56 1.96 -5.95
CA ILE A 12 -1.13 2.26 -5.82
C ILE A 12 -0.44 1.87 -7.11
N THR A 13 0.43 2.75 -7.59
CA THR A 13 1.31 2.46 -8.70
C THR A 13 2.73 2.37 -8.18
N VAL A 14 3.36 1.21 -8.36
CA VAL A 14 4.74 0.96 -7.97
C VAL A 14 5.60 1.02 -9.22
N THR A 15 6.62 1.87 -9.21
CA THR A 15 7.50 2.06 -10.36
C THR A 15 8.94 1.74 -9.97
N ASN A 16 9.61 0.95 -10.80
CA ASN A 16 11.04 0.69 -10.60
C ASN A 16 11.82 1.85 -11.23
N THR A 17 12.35 2.73 -10.39
CA THR A 17 13.16 3.86 -10.85
C THR A 17 14.65 3.58 -10.74
N GLY A 18 15.02 2.36 -10.34
CA GLY A 18 16.41 1.95 -10.28
C GLY A 18 16.95 1.52 -11.64
N GLU A 19 18.15 1.02 -11.63
CA GLU A 19 18.84 0.63 -12.86
C GLU A 19 18.85 -0.88 -13.11
N VAL A 20 18.34 -1.66 -12.15
CA VAL A 20 18.31 -3.12 -12.25
C VAL A 20 16.91 -3.64 -12.00
N PRO A 21 16.56 -4.81 -12.54
CA PRO A 21 15.25 -5.41 -12.27
C PRO A 21 15.06 -5.69 -10.78
N ALA A 22 13.83 -5.53 -10.31
CA ALA A 22 13.46 -5.78 -8.92
C ALA A 22 12.10 -6.45 -8.86
N GLN A 23 11.95 -7.39 -7.95
CA GLN A 23 10.70 -8.10 -7.75
C GLN A 23 10.11 -7.75 -6.39
N LEU A 24 8.84 -7.40 -6.38
CA LEU A 24 8.12 -7.13 -5.15
C LEU A 24 7.70 -8.46 -4.55
N ILE A 25 8.17 -8.77 -3.34
CA ILE A 25 7.96 -10.07 -2.72
C ILE A 25 6.87 -10.03 -1.66
N ALA A 26 6.88 -9.00 -0.81
CA ALA A 26 5.96 -8.97 0.33
C ALA A 26 5.55 -7.55 0.67
N ARG A 27 4.45 -7.43 1.40
CA ARG A 27 3.94 -6.15 1.87
C ARG A 27 3.80 -6.15 3.38
N HIS A 28 3.96 -4.97 3.96
CA HIS A 28 3.70 -4.75 5.38
C HIS A 28 2.96 -3.43 5.51
N TRP A 29 1.76 -3.47 6.10
CA TRP A 29 0.94 -2.29 6.31
C TRP A 29 0.74 -2.02 7.79
N ILE A 30 0.75 -0.76 8.15
CA ILE A 30 0.39 -0.28 9.47
C ILE A 30 -0.78 0.67 9.29
N ILE A 31 -1.93 0.28 9.81
CA ILE A 31 -3.19 0.99 9.61
C ILE A 31 -3.64 1.51 10.97
N THR A 32 -3.85 2.82 11.07
CA THR A 32 -4.24 3.45 12.33
C THR A 32 -5.57 4.17 12.13
N ASN A 33 -6.54 3.93 13.02
CA ASN A 33 -7.83 4.62 12.94
C ASN A 33 -7.79 5.91 13.78
N GLU A 34 -8.89 6.67 13.76
CA GLU A 34 -8.98 7.93 14.50
C GLU A 34 -8.78 7.80 16.00
N LEU A 35 -9.09 6.64 16.55
CA LEU A 35 -9.00 6.39 17.98
C LEU A 35 -7.60 5.92 18.41
N GLY A 36 -6.69 5.84 17.45
CA GLY A 36 -5.32 5.40 17.71
C GLY A 36 -5.12 3.90 17.73
N HIS A 37 -6.13 3.13 17.38
CA HIS A 37 -5.98 1.67 17.24
C HIS A 37 -5.13 1.36 16.02
N VAL A 38 -4.16 0.48 16.20
CA VAL A 38 -3.20 0.11 15.16
C VAL A 38 -3.41 -1.34 14.76
N GLU A 39 -3.47 -1.56 13.46
CA GLU A 39 -3.53 -2.91 12.91
C GLU A 39 -2.36 -3.08 11.95
N GLU A 40 -1.67 -4.21 12.08
CA GLU A 40 -0.60 -4.56 11.15
C GLU A 40 -1.06 -5.68 10.23
N VAL A 41 -0.75 -5.56 8.94
CA VAL A 41 -1.04 -6.57 7.94
C VAL A 41 0.25 -6.92 7.22
N LYS A 42 0.60 -8.18 7.23
CA LYS A 42 1.77 -8.68 6.51
C LYS A 42 1.32 -9.80 5.58
N GLY A 43 1.88 -9.81 4.39
CA GLY A 43 1.56 -10.86 3.44
C GLY A 43 2.49 -10.87 2.25
N LEU A 44 2.44 -11.96 1.51
CA LEU A 44 3.23 -12.10 0.29
C LEU A 44 2.54 -11.36 -0.85
N GLY A 45 3.34 -10.64 -1.63
CA GLY A 45 2.85 -9.99 -2.83
C GLY A 45 1.85 -8.88 -2.61
N VAL A 46 1.23 -8.46 -3.68
CA VAL A 46 0.14 -7.50 -3.70
C VAL A 46 -0.95 -8.05 -4.61
N VAL A 47 -2.17 -8.13 -4.10
CA VAL A 47 -3.34 -8.72 -4.79
C VAL A 47 -3.01 -10.05 -5.48
N GLY A 48 -2.28 -10.91 -4.77
CA GLY A 48 -1.93 -12.24 -5.27
C GLY A 48 -0.79 -12.27 -6.27
N ARG A 49 -0.05 -11.19 -6.44
CA ARG A 49 1.03 -11.11 -7.41
C ARG A 49 2.34 -10.66 -6.78
N GLN A 50 3.43 -11.13 -7.34
CA GLN A 50 4.78 -10.71 -6.98
C GLN A 50 5.45 -10.18 -8.25
N PRO A 51 5.09 -8.96 -8.68
CA PRO A 51 5.54 -8.48 -9.98
C PRO A 51 7.04 -8.25 -10.04
N LEU A 52 7.64 -8.70 -11.13
CA LEU A 52 9.03 -8.40 -11.46
C LEU A 52 9.01 -7.18 -12.37
N LEU A 53 9.67 -6.12 -11.94
CA LEU A 53 9.68 -4.87 -12.67
C LEU A 53 11.06 -4.57 -13.23
N GLN A 54 11.13 -4.38 -14.54
CA GLN A 54 12.34 -3.89 -15.19
C GLN A 54 12.49 -2.40 -14.89
N PRO A 55 13.69 -1.83 -15.05
CA PRO A 55 13.84 -0.39 -14.89
C PRO A 55 12.83 0.38 -15.74
N GLY A 56 12.11 1.30 -15.10
CA GLY A 56 11.09 2.10 -15.75
C GLY A 56 9.71 1.47 -15.80
N GLU A 57 9.58 0.19 -15.48
CA GLU A 57 8.28 -0.46 -15.47
C GLU A 57 7.48 -0.15 -14.21
N SER A 58 6.16 -0.17 -14.37
CA SER A 58 5.23 0.10 -13.28
C SER A 58 4.24 -1.05 -13.14
N PHE A 59 3.75 -1.23 -11.92
CA PHE A 59 2.66 -2.14 -11.61
C PHE A 59 1.63 -1.37 -10.80
N GLU A 60 0.40 -1.35 -11.29
CA GLU A 60 -0.70 -0.69 -10.59
C GLU A 60 -1.66 -1.72 -10.04
N TYR A 61 -2.09 -1.51 -8.81
CA TYR A 61 -3.08 -2.39 -8.21
C TYR A 61 -4.02 -1.59 -7.32
N SER A 62 -5.22 -2.14 -7.14
CA SER A 62 -6.21 -1.59 -6.23
C SER A 62 -6.50 -2.61 -5.16
N SER A 63 -6.71 -2.14 -3.96
CA SER A 63 -7.06 -2.97 -2.83
C SER A 63 -7.93 -2.15 -1.89
N GLY A 64 -8.30 -2.74 -0.76
CA GLY A 64 -9.16 -2.05 0.19
C GLY A 64 -8.80 -2.36 1.61
N CYS A 65 -9.35 -1.57 2.51
CA CYS A 65 -9.28 -1.84 3.92
C CYS A 65 -10.55 -1.36 4.61
N GLN A 66 -10.74 -1.82 5.82
CA GLN A 66 -11.90 -1.46 6.62
C GLN A 66 -11.43 -0.81 7.91
N LEU A 67 -12.13 0.25 8.30
CA LEU A 67 -11.89 0.91 9.56
C LEU A 67 -13.22 1.02 10.32
N ARG A 68 -13.11 1.17 11.63
CA ARG A 68 -14.30 1.44 12.46
C ARG A 68 -14.53 2.93 12.65
N THR A 69 -13.70 3.76 12.07
CA THR A 69 -13.83 5.21 12.11
C THR A 69 -13.82 5.75 10.69
N PRO A 70 -14.42 6.94 10.46
CA PRO A 70 -14.52 7.49 9.10
C PRO A 70 -13.21 8.01 8.53
N THR A 71 -12.16 8.10 9.34
CA THR A 71 -10.83 8.44 8.84
C THR A 71 -9.78 7.54 9.49
N GLY A 72 -8.62 7.51 8.89
CA GLY A 72 -7.48 6.81 9.43
C GLY A 72 -6.27 7.04 8.55
N THR A 73 -5.20 6.33 8.84
CA THR A 73 -3.96 6.44 8.07
C THR A 73 -3.43 5.07 7.73
N MET A 74 -2.70 5.00 6.63
CA MET A 74 -1.94 3.80 6.25
C MET A 74 -0.51 4.21 5.96
N ARG A 75 0.41 3.36 6.36
CA ARG A 75 1.82 3.46 5.99
C ARG A 75 2.38 2.05 5.96
N GLY A 76 3.53 1.88 5.37
CA GLY A 76 4.10 0.55 5.33
C GLY A 76 5.33 0.48 4.46
N SER A 77 5.58 -0.73 3.97
CA SER A 77 6.72 -0.99 3.12
C SER A 77 6.49 -2.20 2.23
N TYR A 78 7.23 -2.27 1.15
CA TYR A 78 7.35 -3.48 0.35
C TYR A 78 8.73 -4.06 0.54
N LEU A 79 8.80 -5.38 0.66
CA LEU A 79 10.07 -6.10 0.62
C LEU A 79 10.31 -6.50 -0.84
N CYS A 80 11.46 -6.12 -1.37
CA CYS A 80 11.82 -6.39 -2.74
C CYS A 80 13.15 -7.13 -2.82
N VAL A 81 13.38 -7.79 -3.94
CA VAL A 81 14.65 -8.47 -4.22
C VAL A 81 15.09 -8.09 -5.62
N ASN A 82 16.39 -7.82 -5.80
CA ASN A 82 16.92 -7.53 -7.12
C ASN A 82 17.45 -8.81 -7.77
N HIS A 83 17.94 -8.70 -9.01
CA HIS A 83 18.41 -9.86 -9.77
C HIS A 83 19.67 -10.51 -9.20
N GLU A 84 20.33 -9.84 -8.26
CA GLU A 84 21.51 -10.39 -7.58
C GLU A 84 21.14 -11.10 -6.28
N GLY A 85 19.83 -11.16 -5.96
CA GLY A 85 19.36 -11.78 -4.73
C GLY A 85 19.41 -10.88 -3.51
N GLU A 86 19.77 -9.61 -3.69
CA GLU A 86 19.79 -8.66 -2.57
C GLU A 86 18.39 -8.17 -2.28
N THR A 87 18.03 -8.14 -0.99
CA THR A 87 16.75 -7.67 -0.54
C THR A 87 16.83 -6.21 -0.09
N PHE A 88 15.75 -5.49 -0.28
CA PHE A 88 15.64 -4.11 0.21
C PHE A 88 14.18 -3.77 0.47
N GLU A 89 13.97 -2.77 1.30
CA GLU A 89 12.63 -2.28 1.59
C GLU A 89 12.37 -0.99 0.85
N CYS A 90 11.17 -0.90 0.29
CA CYS A 90 10.67 0.32 -0.32
C CYS A 90 9.61 0.88 0.61
N GLU A 91 9.87 2.02 1.22
CA GLU A 91 8.95 2.61 2.17
C GLU A 91 7.75 3.23 1.45
N ILE A 92 6.56 2.99 2.00
CA ILE A 92 5.34 3.62 1.54
C ILE A 92 5.01 4.73 2.52
N PRO A 93 5.11 6.00 2.10
CA PRO A 93 4.81 7.12 2.98
C PRO A 93 3.38 7.06 3.50
N LEU A 94 3.17 7.60 4.68
CA LEU A 94 1.85 7.66 5.29
C LEU A 94 0.88 8.42 4.39
N PHE A 95 -0.31 7.86 4.21
CA PHE A 95 -1.40 8.56 3.53
C PHE A 95 -2.68 8.42 4.35
N VAL A 96 -3.60 9.34 4.11
CA VAL A 96 -4.84 9.45 4.87
C VAL A 96 -5.96 8.74 4.13
N LEU A 97 -6.73 7.96 4.89
CA LEU A 97 -7.99 7.37 4.43
C LEU A 97 -9.10 8.24 4.98
N GLN A 98 -9.94 8.79 4.11
CA GLN A 98 -11.07 9.59 4.56
C GLN A 98 -12.19 9.53 3.54
N MET A 99 -13.41 9.75 4.03
CA MET A 99 -14.58 9.82 3.19
C MET A 99 -14.74 11.23 2.64
N ASN A 100 -15.23 11.35 1.39
CA ASN A 100 -15.61 12.64 0.85
C ASN A 100 -17.02 13.01 1.36
N GLU A 101 -17.51 14.18 0.95
CA GLU A 101 -18.83 14.66 1.39
C GLU A 101 -19.98 13.73 0.98
N SER A 102 -19.79 12.93 -0.07
CA SER A 102 -20.80 11.97 -0.52
C SER A 102 -20.68 10.63 0.20
N GLY A 103 -19.72 10.47 1.10
CA GLY A 103 -19.50 9.21 1.79
C GLY A 103 -18.57 8.26 1.04
N ASP A 104 -18.03 8.68 -0.08
CA ASP A 104 -17.09 7.84 -0.84
C ASP A 104 -15.66 8.10 -0.39
N PRO A 105 -14.76 7.10 -0.52
CA PRO A 105 -13.37 7.30 -0.18
C PRO A 105 -12.73 8.40 -1.04
N MET A 106 -11.85 9.17 -0.42
CA MET A 106 -11.12 10.21 -1.14
C MET A 106 -10.02 9.58 -1.99
N PRO A 107 -9.70 10.18 -3.15
CA PRO A 107 -8.55 9.74 -3.93
C PRO A 107 -7.27 9.89 -3.13
N MET A 108 -6.29 9.06 -3.41
CA MET A 108 -5.01 9.10 -2.75
C MET A 108 -3.88 9.27 -3.77
N PRO A 109 -2.68 9.67 -3.32
CA PRO A 109 -1.53 9.71 -4.21
C PRO A 109 -1.28 8.35 -4.83
N GLU A 110 -0.98 8.34 -6.13
CA GLU A 110 -0.95 7.11 -6.92
C GLU A 110 0.41 6.44 -7.02
N LYS A 111 1.48 7.19 -6.84
CA LYS A 111 2.80 6.64 -7.15
C LYS A 111 3.59 6.25 -5.92
N ARG A 112 4.19 5.09 -5.99
CA ARG A 112 5.19 4.60 -5.06
C ARG A 112 6.39 4.16 -5.88
N VAL A 113 7.58 4.43 -5.38
CA VAL A 113 8.80 4.32 -6.16
C VAL A 113 9.73 3.29 -5.52
N LEU A 114 10.22 2.37 -6.35
CA LEU A 114 11.26 1.42 -5.96
C LEU A 114 12.62 2.01 -6.31
N HIS A 115 13.59 1.77 -5.45
CA HIS A 115 14.96 2.25 -5.67
C HIS A 115 15.95 1.13 -5.82
#